data_97124f705a4bd0e524d00f5f90ed5eed
#
_entry.id   97124f705a4bd0e524d00f5f90ed5eed
#
_cell.length_a   1.000
_cell.length_b   1.000
_cell.length_c   1.000
_cell.angle_alpha   90.00
_cell.angle_beta   90.00
_cell.angle_gamma   90.00
#
_symmetry.space_group_name_H-M   'P 1'
#
loop_
_entity.id
_entity.type
_entity.pdbx_description
1 polymer ?
#
loop_
_entity_poly.entity_id
_entity_poly.type
_entity_poly.pdbx_seq_one_letter_code
_entity_poly.pdbx_strand_id
1 'polypeptide(L)'
;MLPTVCYQSIPAARYITASSQPGTESVSCSGQLLAFDRAETYITSPVITDEVKVKVGDSVAAGQILCTVDLPATGLLMTSPEITADFLKEYLNEQTSGSLEKLFQSDFDGEKQAQLAAAPSYRSPITGTVTAVNLQSNSLYNSPKAAIIVEDLSELCAELYIPQANVQKIQAGDKVLLQGAGIFGEISGEVLSINPSAVQSLQNGAVQVLIPVRVRLTSDSKGARPGYIVTAKILSRASTNGLFIPYQAICQDEENQEYVWALSASGQAVRCPITTGEETAEMTQVLSGISSEDIILIGEDLRPGCPVRLEGCYEG
;
A
#
# COMPACT_ATOMS: atom_id res chain seq x y z
N MET A 1 32.05 66.17 -0.61
CA MET A 1 30.67 65.75 -1.03
C MET A 1 30.72 64.77 -2.19
N LEU A 2 31.30 63.59 -2.02
CA LEU A 2 31.38 62.59 -3.07
C LEU A 2 30.90 61.16 -2.71
N PRO A 3 30.49 60.82 -1.50
CA PRO A 3 30.07 59.43 -1.21
C PRO A 3 28.61 59.13 -1.54
N THR A 4 27.74 60.14 -1.60
CA THR A 4 26.29 59.88 -1.70
C THR A 4 25.83 59.53 -3.15
N VAL A 5 26.53 60.08 -4.15
CA VAL A 5 26.18 59.85 -5.56
C VAL A 5 26.59 58.45 -6.02
N CYS A 6 27.71 57.93 -5.49
CA CYS A 6 28.13 56.55 -5.80
C CYS A 6 27.21 55.46 -5.18
N TYR A 7 26.57 55.78 -4.07
CA TYR A 7 25.77 54.81 -3.34
C TYR A 7 24.39 54.55 -4.03
N GLN A 8 23.87 55.55 -4.74
CA GLN A 8 22.61 55.41 -5.51
C GLN A 8 22.75 54.66 -6.83
N SER A 9 23.97 54.47 -7.33
CA SER A 9 24.22 53.71 -8.56
C SER A 9 24.55 52.22 -8.36
N ILE A 10 24.61 51.78 -7.10
CA ILE A 10 24.86 50.36 -6.79
C ILE A 10 23.55 49.60 -6.94
N PRO A 11 23.48 48.58 -7.78
CA PRO A 11 22.26 47.77 -7.94
C PRO A 11 21.87 47.11 -6.61
N ALA A 12 20.58 47.16 -6.35
CA ALA A 12 20.00 46.55 -5.18
C ALA A 12 19.56 45.13 -5.50
N ALA A 13 19.80 44.20 -4.61
CA ALA A 13 19.36 42.84 -4.74
C ALA A 13 18.83 42.27 -3.42
N ARG A 14 17.79 41.48 -3.50
CA ARG A 14 17.41 40.62 -2.39
C ARG A 14 18.33 39.41 -2.39
N TYR A 15 18.45 38.76 -1.25
CA TYR A 15 19.30 37.59 -1.16
C TYR A 15 18.56 36.41 -0.54
N ILE A 16 19.01 35.22 -0.88
CA ILE A 16 18.58 33.99 -0.29
C ILE A 16 19.80 33.09 -0.06
N THR A 17 19.77 32.30 0.98
CA THR A 17 20.72 31.22 1.17
C THR A 17 20.06 29.93 0.63
N ALA A 18 20.80 29.16 -0.14
CA ALA A 18 20.31 27.87 -0.61
C ALA A 18 19.96 27.00 0.61
N SER A 19 18.70 26.61 0.72
CA SER A 19 18.28 25.73 1.81
C SER A 19 18.42 24.28 1.41
N SER A 20 19.12 23.50 2.22
CA SER A 20 19.03 22.05 2.12
C SER A 20 17.67 21.61 2.66
N GLN A 21 16.68 21.59 1.78
CA GLN A 21 15.42 20.94 2.12
C GLN A 21 15.51 19.47 1.72
N PRO A 22 15.09 18.57 2.59
CA PRO A 22 14.86 17.20 2.16
C PRO A 22 13.77 17.25 1.08
N GLY A 23 14.17 17.06 -0.16
CA GLY A 23 13.21 16.89 -1.26
C GLY A 23 12.33 15.69 -0.91
N THR A 24 11.06 15.93 -0.60
CA THR A 24 10.12 14.86 -0.34
C THR A 24 9.64 14.35 -1.70
N GLU A 25 10.44 13.49 -2.31
CA GLU A 25 9.98 12.80 -3.50
C GLU A 25 8.74 11.97 -3.13
N SER A 26 7.72 12.03 -3.93
CA SER A 26 6.49 11.28 -3.66
C SER A 26 6.14 10.35 -4.82
N VAL A 27 5.75 9.14 -4.47
CA VAL A 27 5.29 8.14 -5.42
C VAL A 27 3.77 7.99 -5.26
N SER A 28 3.03 8.31 -6.33
CA SER A 28 1.58 8.09 -6.37
C SER A 28 1.29 6.69 -6.90
N CYS A 29 0.38 6.00 -6.23
CA CYS A 29 -0.03 4.65 -6.56
C CYS A 29 -1.48 4.40 -6.15
N SER A 30 -2.02 3.26 -6.52
CA SER A 30 -3.36 2.82 -6.12
C SER A 30 -3.32 1.40 -5.57
N GLY A 31 -4.34 1.05 -4.83
CA GLY A 31 -4.48 -0.28 -4.25
C GLY A 31 -5.81 -0.45 -3.56
N GLN A 32 -5.86 -1.36 -2.60
CA GLN A 32 -7.07 -1.67 -1.84
C GLN A 32 -6.77 -1.80 -0.35
N LEU A 33 -7.78 -1.54 0.45
CA LEU A 33 -7.75 -1.86 1.87
C LEU A 33 -8.04 -3.34 2.08
N LEU A 34 -7.32 -3.95 3.00
CA LEU A 34 -7.48 -5.33 3.42
C LEU A 34 -7.55 -5.39 4.94
N ALA A 35 -8.13 -6.45 5.47
CA ALA A 35 -7.95 -6.79 6.88
C ALA A 35 -6.46 -7.07 7.14
N PHE A 36 -5.98 -6.67 8.32
CA PHE A 36 -4.57 -6.89 8.67
C PHE A 36 -4.25 -8.39 8.75
N ASP A 37 -5.12 -9.14 9.44
CA ASP A 37 -5.07 -10.59 9.50
C ASP A 37 -6.32 -11.19 8.83
N ARG A 38 -6.10 -12.16 7.96
CA ARG A 38 -7.12 -12.90 7.25
C ARG A 38 -6.76 -14.38 7.26
N ALA A 39 -7.72 -15.18 7.63
CA ALA A 39 -7.61 -16.62 7.65
C ALA A 39 -8.67 -17.26 6.76
N GLU A 40 -8.23 -18.12 5.88
CA GLU A 40 -9.05 -18.88 4.97
C GLU A 40 -9.03 -20.35 5.38
N THR A 41 -10.17 -20.90 5.69
CA THR A 41 -10.31 -22.33 6.01
C THR A 41 -10.62 -23.08 4.72
N TYR A 42 -9.69 -23.92 4.28
CA TYR A 42 -9.84 -24.79 3.12
C TYR A 42 -10.18 -26.21 3.57
N ILE A 43 -11.10 -26.84 2.86
CA ILE A 43 -11.41 -28.26 2.99
C ILE A 43 -10.99 -28.90 1.67
N THR A 44 -9.90 -29.66 1.72
CA THR A 44 -9.21 -30.16 0.51
C THR A 44 -9.81 -31.43 -0.07
N SER A 45 -10.62 -32.15 0.71
CA SER A 45 -11.32 -33.36 0.28
C SER A 45 -12.82 -33.13 0.24
N PRO A 46 -13.56 -33.83 -0.62
CA PRO A 46 -15.02 -33.82 -0.56
C PRO A 46 -15.51 -34.29 0.82
N VAL A 47 -16.35 -33.49 1.48
CA VAL A 47 -16.91 -33.84 2.80
C VAL A 47 -18.40 -33.57 2.85
N ILE A 48 -19.09 -34.34 3.68
CA ILE A 48 -20.45 -34.02 4.09
C ILE A 48 -20.37 -33.16 5.36
N THR A 49 -20.85 -31.95 5.28
CA THR A 49 -20.93 -31.08 6.45
C THR A 49 -22.11 -31.49 7.32
N ASP A 50 -21.88 -31.60 8.62
CA ASP A 50 -22.93 -31.83 9.61
C ASP A 50 -23.59 -30.48 9.98
N GLU A 51 -22.91 -29.64 10.73
CA GLU A 51 -23.42 -28.36 11.19
C GLU A 51 -22.46 -27.22 10.88
N VAL A 52 -22.96 -26.11 10.32
CA VAL A 52 -22.27 -24.84 10.20
C VAL A 52 -22.67 -23.93 11.34
N LYS A 53 -21.75 -23.67 12.26
CA LYS A 53 -22.01 -22.98 13.54
C LYS A 53 -21.89 -21.47 13.49
N VAL A 54 -21.54 -20.93 12.31
CA VAL A 54 -21.28 -19.51 12.12
C VAL A 54 -22.00 -18.96 10.90
N LYS A 55 -22.26 -17.66 10.91
CA LYS A 55 -22.84 -16.90 9.80
C LYS A 55 -21.94 -15.71 9.47
N VAL A 56 -22.11 -15.17 8.27
CA VAL A 56 -21.43 -13.92 7.89
C VAL A 56 -21.84 -12.81 8.85
N GLY A 57 -20.84 -12.12 9.41
CA GLY A 57 -20.98 -11.08 10.42
C GLY A 57 -20.78 -11.55 11.87
N ASP A 58 -20.68 -12.85 12.13
CA ASP A 58 -20.41 -13.36 13.48
C ASP A 58 -18.97 -13.08 13.90
N SER A 59 -18.78 -12.70 15.16
CA SER A 59 -17.45 -12.63 15.78
C SER A 59 -17.05 -13.99 16.32
N VAL A 60 -15.84 -14.41 16.03
CA VAL A 60 -15.30 -15.71 16.46
C VAL A 60 -13.95 -15.54 17.13
N ALA A 61 -13.67 -16.38 18.11
CA ALA A 61 -12.37 -16.46 18.77
C ALA A 61 -11.46 -17.48 18.08
N ALA A 62 -10.15 -17.31 18.19
CA ALA A 62 -9.18 -18.31 17.76
C ALA A 62 -9.48 -19.67 18.47
N GLY A 63 -9.49 -20.76 17.70
CA GLY A 63 -9.85 -22.11 18.18
C GLY A 63 -11.35 -22.40 18.24
N GLN A 64 -12.23 -21.42 18.01
CA GLN A 64 -13.68 -21.64 17.97
C GLN A 64 -14.05 -22.54 16.79
N ILE A 65 -14.96 -23.50 17.01
CA ILE A 65 -15.45 -24.39 15.95
C ILE A 65 -16.34 -23.59 15.00
N LEU A 66 -16.01 -23.65 13.71
CA LEU A 66 -16.75 -23.02 12.61
C LEU A 66 -17.78 -23.95 11.99
N CYS A 67 -17.38 -25.20 11.75
CA CYS A 67 -18.26 -26.23 11.24
C CYS A 67 -17.80 -27.62 11.69
N THR A 68 -18.73 -28.59 11.65
CA THR A 68 -18.51 -30.01 11.89
C THR A 68 -18.71 -30.81 10.61
N VAL A 69 -18.08 -31.97 10.53
CA VAL A 69 -18.15 -32.89 9.40
C VAL A 69 -18.82 -34.18 9.85
N ASP A 70 -19.77 -34.65 9.08
CA ASP A 70 -20.34 -35.99 9.21
C ASP A 70 -19.32 -36.99 8.66
N LEU A 71 -18.50 -37.58 9.53
CA LEU A 71 -17.46 -38.53 9.15
C LEU A 71 -18.05 -39.84 8.59
N PRO A 72 -19.09 -40.43 9.20
CA PRO A 72 -19.77 -41.60 8.62
C PRO A 72 -20.25 -41.39 7.18
N ALA A 73 -20.99 -40.30 6.93
CA ALA A 73 -21.48 -39.97 5.59
C ALA A 73 -20.33 -39.63 4.62
N THR A 74 -19.31 -38.96 5.08
CA THR A 74 -18.08 -38.64 4.30
C THR A 74 -17.34 -39.96 3.95
N GLY A 75 -17.25 -40.90 4.86
CA GLY A 75 -16.63 -42.20 4.64
C GLY A 75 -17.37 -43.03 3.56
N LEU A 76 -18.69 -43.04 3.59
CA LEU A 76 -19.50 -43.64 2.55
C LEU A 76 -19.25 -43.04 1.17
N LEU A 77 -19.16 -41.70 1.10
CA LEU A 77 -18.86 -41.00 -0.16
C LEU A 77 -17.50 -41.42 -0.74
N MET A 78 -16.50 -41.64 0.09
CA MET A 78 -15.14 -41.98 -0.36
C MET A 78 -14.98 -43.44 -0.79
N THR A 79 -15.75 -44.34 -0.23
CA THR A 79 -15.62 -45.77 -0.49
C THR A 79 -16.58 -46.33 -1.56
N SER A 80 -17.61 -45.56 -1.89
CA SER A 80 -18.61 -45.95 -2.87
C SER A 80 -18.75 -44.88 -3.96
N PRO A 81 -17.90 -44.92 -5.01
CA PRO A 81 -17.92 -43.90 -6.07
C PRO A 81 -19.24 -43.88 -6.86
N GLU A 82 -20.08 -44.89 -6.73
CA GLU A 82 -21.40 -44.98 -7.36
C GLU A 82 -22.51 -44.25 -6.58
N ILE A 83 -22.22 -43.72 -5.37
CA ILE A 83 -23.19 -42.94 -4.61
C ILE A 83 -23.38 -41.58 -5.29
N THR A 84 -24.49 -41.42 -5.97
CA THR A 84 -24.83 -40.17 -6.66
C THR A 84 -25.25 -39.07 -5.67
N ALA A 85 -25.11 -37.82 -6.08
CA ALA A 85 -25.56 -36.67 -5.30
C ALA A 85 -27.05 -36.72 -4.93
N ASP A 86 -27.86 -37.47 -5.70
CA ASP A 86 -29.27 -37.64 -5.45
C ASP A 86 -29.53 -38.63 -4.30
N PHE A 87 -28.75 -39.70 -4.18
CA PHE A 87 -28.79 -40.59 -3.01
C PHE A 87 -28.42 -39.87 -1.72
N LEU A 88 -27.40 -38.99 -1.79
CA LEU A 88 -27.00 -38.19 -0.66
C LEU A 88 -28.07 -37.17 -0.23
N LYS A 89 -28.79 -36.56 -1.18
CA LYS A 89 -29.92 -35.67 -0.89
C LYS A 89 -31.08 -36.41 -0.22
N GLU A 90 -31.39 -37.61 -0.68
CA GLU A 90 -32.42 -38.47 -0.08
C GLU A 90 -32.03 -38.89 1.33
N TYR A 91 -30.76 -39.26 1.53
CA TYR A 91 -30.20 -39.60 2.82
C TYR A 91 -30.23 -38.42 3.83
N LEU A 92 -29.89 -37.22 3.38
CA LEU A 92 -29.87 -36.00 4.21
C LEU A 92 -31.30 -35.51 4.53
N ASN A 93 -32.28 -35.82 3.71
CA ASN A 93 -33.70 -35.48 3.92
C ASN A 93 -34.45 -36.46 4.83
N GLU A 94 -34.04 -37.73 4.84
CA GLU A 94 -34.62 -38.73 5.69
C GLU A 94 -33.76 -38.95 6.93
N GLN A 95 -34.07 -38.30 8.03
CA GLN A 95 -33.54 -38.64 9.37
C GLN A 95 -34.03 -40.04 9.82
N THR A 96 -33.89 -41.04 8.96
CA THR A 96 -34.32 -42.40 9.26
C THR A 96 -33.15 -43.23 9.75
N SER A 97 -32.93 -43.18 11.06
CA SER A 97 -31.88 -43.87 11.81
C SER A 97 -31.82 -45.40 11.63
N GLY A 98 -32.73 -45.99 10.87
CA GLY A 98 -32.83 -47.45 10.76
C GLY A 98 -32.17 -48.07 9.53
N SER A 99 -31.94 -47.32 8.48
CA SER A 99 -31.39 -47.87 7.22
C SER A 99 -29.87 -47.94 7.19
N LEU A 100 -29.24 -47.07 7.93
CA LEU A 100 -27.76 -46.97 8.04
C LEU A 100 -27.17 -48.09 8.88
N GLU A 101 -27.81 -48.45 9.98
CA GLU A 101 -27.33 -49.49 10.88
C GLU A 101 -27.12 -50.83 10.13
N LYS A 102 -27.91 -51.08 9.07
CA LYS A 102 -27.76 -52.26 8.22
C LYS A 102 -26.61 -52.16 7.21
N LEU A 103 -26.24 -50.98 6.77
CA LEU A 103 -25.08 -50.74 5.90
C LEU A 103 -23.75 -50.78 6.68
N PHE A 104 -23.76 -50.43 7.97
CA PHE A 104 -22.59 -50.45 8.82
C PHE A 104 -22.27 -51.81 9.46
N GLN A 105 -23.09 -52.84 9.29
CA GLN A 105 -22.83 -54.19 9.81
C GLN A 105 -21.81 -55.03 9.02
N SER A 106 -21.29 -54.57 7.91
CA SER A 106 -20.12 -55.13 7.27
C SER A 106 -18.87 -54.35 7.75
N ASP A 107 -17.75 -55.03 8.02
CA ASP A 107 -16.43 -54.52 8.48
C ASP A 107 -15.93 -53.32 7.64
N PHE A 108 -16.58 -52.19 7.80
CA PHE A 108 -16.41 -51.03 6.94
C PHE A 108 -15.55 -49.99 7.63
N ASP A 109 -14.30 -49.89 7.23
CA ASP A 109 -13.29 -48.91 7.73
C ASP A 109 -13.49 -47.49 7.17
N GLY A 110 -14.70 -47.17 6.67
CA GLY A 110 -15.01 -45.85 6.05
C GLY A 110 -14.83 -44.67 6.98
N GLU A 111 -15.13 -44.88 8.27
CA GLU A 111 -14.92 -43.83 9.28
C GLU A 111 -13.42 -43.49 9.49
N LYS A 112 -12.58 -44.53 9.47
CA LYS A 112 -11.12 -44.32 9.52
C LYS A 112 -10.56 -43.64 8.27
N GLN A 113 -11.08 -43.99 7.10
CA GLN A 113 -10.69 -43.33 5.85
C GLN A 113 -11.17 -41.88 5.82
N ALA A 114 -12.37 -41.58 6.30
CA ALA A 114 -12.88 -40.23 6.43
C ALA A 114 -12.02 -39.40 7.44
N GLN A 115 -11.63 -40.00 8.56
CA GLN A 115 -10.74 -39.34 9.53
C GLN A 115 -9.34 -39.06 8.99
N LEU A 116 -8.85 -39.87 8.06
CA LEU A 116 -7.58 -39.62 7.38
C LEU A 116 -7.68 -38.52 6.34
N ALA A 117 -8.85 -38.32 5.75
CA ALA A 117 -9.09 -37.37 4.66
C ALA A 117 -9.68 -36.02 5.12
N ALA A 118 -10.38 -36.01 6.26
CA ALA A 118 -11.02 -34.80 6.78
C ALA A 118 -10.96 -34.74 8.31
N ALA A 119 -10.82 -33.54 8.82
CA ALA A 119 -10.94 -33.29 10.26
C ALA A 119 -12.40 -33.34 10.71
N PRO A 120 -12.72 -33.83 11.92
CA PRO A 120 -14.10 -33.89 12.44
C PRO A 120 -14.72 -32.50 12.66
N SER A 121 -13.90 -31.49 12.76
CA SER A 121 -14.32 -30.09 12.88
C SER A 121 -13.26 -29.15 12.38
N TYR A 122 -13.66 -28.04 11.81
CA TYR A 122 -12.79 -26.97 11.39
C TYR A 122 -12.93 -25.79 12.34
N ARG A 123 -11.81 -25.21 12.72
CA ARG A 123 -11.73 -24.15 13.75
C ARG A 123 -11.12 -22.90 13.16
N SER A 124 -11.49 -21.75 13.72
CA SER A 124 -10.87 -20.47 13.35
C SER A 124 -9.40 -20.43 13.84
N PRO A 125 -8.44 -20.15 12.96
CA PRO A 125 -7.05 -19.96 13.41
C PRO A 125 -6.81 -18.59 14.06
N ILE A 126 -7.68 -17.61 13.80
CA ILE A 126 -7.59 -16.23 14.33
C ILE A 126 -8.88 -15.82 15.03
N THR A 127 -8.78 -14.80 15.88
CA THR A 127 -9.92 -14.05 16.37
C THR A 127 -10.32 -13.02 15.32
N GLY A 128 -11.61 -12.88 15.01
CA GLY A 128 -12.06 -11.94 13.99
C GLY A 128 -13.54 -12.07 13.67
N THR A 129 -13.95 -11.53 12.55
CA THR A 129 -15.31 -11.57 12.02
C THR A 129 -15.38 -12.49 10.82
N VAL A 130 -16.41 -13.31 10.74
CA VAL A 130 -16.68 -14.17 9.59
C VAL A 130 -17.15 -13.30 8.42
N THR A 131 -16.37 -13.25 7.35
CA THR A 131 -16.67 -12.43 6.16
C THR A 131 -17.24 -13.25 5.00
N ALA A 132 -16.98 -14.54 4.97
CA ALA A 132 -17.59 -15.45 3.98
C ALA A 132 -17.85 -16.83 4.57
N VAL A 133 -18.98 -17.42 4.17
CA VAL A 133 -19.37 -18.82 4.47
C VAL A 133 -19.84 -19.43 3.14
N ASN A 134 -19.04 -20.35 2.60
CA ASN A 134 -19.28 -20.98 1.28
C ASN A 134 -19.74 -22.43 1.39
N LEU A 135 -20.17 -22.84 2.57
CA LEU A 135 -20.71 -24.20 2.84
C LEU A 135 -22.06 -24.11 3.56
N GLN A 136 -22.81 -25.19 3.53
CA GLN A 136 -24.12 -25.31 4.14
C GLN A 136 -24.17 -26.55 5.04
N SER A 137 -24.95 -26.50 6.09
CA SER A 137 -25.20 -27.68 6.93
C SER A 137 -25.87 -28.82 6.15
N ASN A 138 -25.59 -30.04 6.53
CA ASN A 138 -26.14 -31.26 5.91
C ASN A 138 -26.00 -31.27 4.38
N SER A 139 -24.82 -30.92 3.87
CA SER A 139 -24.59 -30.86 2.42
C SER A 139 -23.17 -31.30 2.03
N LEU A 140 -23.05 -31.77 0.78
CA LEU A 140 -21.74 -32.08 0.20
C LEU A 140 -21.00 -30.77 -0.08
N TYR A 141 -19.81 -30.64 0.48
CA TYR A 141 -18.86 -29.60 0.13
C TYR A 141 -17.70 -30.18 -0.68
N ASN A 142 -17.57 -29.73 -1.91
CA ASN A 142 -16.47 -30.09 -2.82
C ASN A 142 -16.15 -28.86 -3.69
N SER A 143 -15.39 -27.93 -3.14
CA SER A 143 -15.06 -26.68 -3.82
C SER A 143 -13.60 -26.29 -3.56
N PRO A 144 -12.90 -25.78 -4.57
CA PRO A 144 -11.55 -25.23 -4.40
C PRO A 144 -11.54 -23.88 -3.66
N LYS A 145 -12.70 -23.29 -3.41
CA LYS A 145 -12.81 -22.02 -2.66
C LYS A 145 -12.62 -22.27 -1.16
N ALA A 146 -12.20 -21.24 -0.45
CA ALA A 146 -12.21 -21.29 1.01
C ALA A 146 -13.63 -21.55 1.52
N ALA A 147 -13.78 -22.50 2.43
CA ALA A 147 -15.06 -22.86 3.02
C ALA A 147 -15.60 -21.74 3.92
N ILE A 148 -14.74 -21.18 4.76
CA ILE A 148 -15.04 -20.05 5.65
C ILE A 148 -13.85 -19.09 5.63
N ILE A 149 -14.14 -17.80 5.63
CA ILE A 149 -13.14 -16.74 5.72
C ILE A 149 -13.41 -15.94 6.99
N VAL A 150 -12.37 -15.78 7.80
CA VAL A 150 -12.38 -14.97 9.01
C VAL A 150 -11.35 -13.87 8.86
N GLU A 151 -11.74 -12.63 9.15
CA GLU A 151 -10.88 -11.46 9.02
C GLU A 151 -10.87 -10.67 10.32
N ASP A 152 -9.70 -10.20 10.72
CA ASP A 152 -9.58 -9.23 11.79
C ASP A 152 -9.88 -7.83 11.25
N LEU A 153 -11.07 -7.32 11.54
CA LEU A 153 -11.52 -6.00 11.10
C LEU A 153 -11.13 -4.88 12.07
N SER A 154 -10.46 -5.19 13.19
CA SER A 154 -10.00 -4.21 14.16
C SER A 154 -8.81 -3.40 13.63
N GLU A 155 -7.96 -4.04 12.82
CA GLU A 155 -6.84 -3.41 12.15
C GLU A 155 -6.96 -3.61 10.63
N LEU A 156 -6.77 -2.52 9.90
CA LEU A 156 -6.71 -2.56 8.44
C LEU A 156 -5.29 -2.29 7.96
N CYS A 157 -4.99 -2.85 6.81
CA CYS A 157 -3.79 -2.52 6.04
C CYS A 157 -4.18 -2.13 4.61
N ALA A 158 -3.29 -1.47 3.90
CA ALA A 158 -3.46 -1.26 2.47
C ALA A 158 -2.44 -2.10 1.69
N GLU A 159 -2.87 -2.71 0.61
CA GLU A 159 -2.00 -3.29 -0.40
C GLU A 159 -1.98 -2.37 -1.61
N LEU A 160 -0.83 -1.73 -1.84
CA LEU A 160 -0.62 -0.78 -2.91
C LEU A 160 0.18 -1.41 -4.02
N TYR A 161 -0.09 -1.03 -5.26
CA TYR A 161 0.59 -1.55 -6.43
C TYR A 161 1.43 -0.46 -7.07
N ILE A 162 2.74 -0.62 -7.04
CA ILE A 162 3.70 0.38 -7.47
C ILE A 162 4.37 -0.05 -8.76
N PRO A 163 4.45 0.82 -9.79
CA PRO A 163 5.22 0.52 -10.99
C PRO A 163 6.68 0.21 -10.68
N GLN A 164 7.25 -0.79 -11.36
CA GLN A 164 8.64 -1.24 -11.16
C GLN A 164 9.65 -0.08 -11.22
N ALA A 165 9.44 0.92 -12.06
CA ALA A 165 10.33 2.07 -12.19
C ALA A 165 10.45 2.90 -10.90
N ASN A 166 9.44 2.86 -10.02
CA ASN A 166 9.37 3.68 -8.82
C ASN A 166 9.73 2.92 -7.54
N VAL A 167 9.91 1.60 -7.59
CA VAL A 167 10.15 0.80 -6.38
C VAL A 167 11.44 1.16 -5.65
N GLN A 168 12.47 1.58 -6.40
CA GLN A 168 13.77 1.98 -5.81
C GLN A 168 13.70 3.27 -5.00
N LYS A 169 12.62 4.05 -5.19
CA LYS A 169 12.40 5.33 -4.51
C LYS A 169 11.73 5.18 -3.14
N ILE A 170 11.30 3.97 -2.78
CA ILE A 170 10.54 3.70 -1.55
C ILE A 170 11.26 2.69 -0.67
N GLN A 171 11.05 2.85 0.63
CA GLN A 171 11.63 1.98 1.66
C GLN A 171 10.60 1.66 2.74
N ALA A 172 10.83 0.57 3.48
CA ALA A 172 10.05 0.28 4.67
C ALA A 172 10.20 1.43 5.69
N GLY A 173 9.09 1.84 6.29
CA GLY A 173 9.03 2.98 7.20
C GLY A 173 8.70 4.32 6.52
N ASP A 174 8.55 4.38 5.20
CA ASP A 174 8.10 5.60 4.52
C ASP A 174 6.65 5.93 4.87
N LYS A 175 6.36 7.21 5.04
CA LYS A 175 5.01 7.70 5.32
C LYS A 175 4.13 7.60 4.08
N VAL A 176 2.88 7.22 4.30
CA VAL A 176 1.87 7.07 3.24
C VAL A 176 0.64 7.85 3.61
N LEU A 177 0.13 8.60 2.67
CA LEU A 177 -1.15 9.29 2.74
C LEU A 177 -2.13 8.60 1.80
N LEU A 178 -3.25 8.12 2.34
CA LEU A 178 -4.26 7.36 1.59
C LEU A 178 -5.56 8.14 1.53
N GLN A 179 -6.19 8.11 0.35
CA GLN A 179 -7.50 8.68 0.09
C GLN A 179 -8.32 7.71 -0.74
N GLY A 180 -9.65 7.73 -0.60
CA GLY A 180 -10.52 6.85 -1.37
C GLY A 180 -11.98 7.19 -1.24
N ALA A 181 -12.79 6.72 -2.18
CA ALA A 181 -14.24 6.85 -2.11
C ALA A 181 -14.77 6.05 -0.90
N GLY A 182 -15.57 6.71 -0.05
CA GLY A 182 -16.10 6.10 1.18
C GLY A 182 -15.19 6.21 2.40
N ILE A 183 -14.05 6.89 2.27
CA ILE A 183 -13.16 7.23 3.38
C ILE A 183 -13.35 8.71 3.69
N PHE A 184 -13.59 9.04 4.97
CA PHE A 184 -13.72 10.42 5.40
C PHE A 184 -12.32 11.00 5.71
N GLY A 185 -11.86 11.90 4.83
CA GLY A 185 -10.57 12.56 4.97
C GLY A 185 -9.40 11.73 4.44
N GLU A 186 -8.23 11.98 4.99
CA GLU A 186 -6.98 11.33 4.64
C GLU A 186 -6.56 10.36 5.76
N ILE A 187 -6.17 9.17 5.38
CA ILE A 187 -5.66 8.16 6.30
C ILE A 187 -4.14 8.14 6.20
N SER A 188 -3.47 8.28 7.33
CA SER A 188 -2.02 8.13 7.41
C SER A 188 -1.63 6.66 7.59
N GLY A 189 -0.55 6.27 6.96
CA GLY A 189 0.04 4.94 7.07
C GLY A 189 1.55 4.96 6.98
N GLU A 190 2.14 3.79 7.12
CA GLU A 190 3.58 3.55 7.01
C GLU A 190 3.83 2.28 6.19
N VAL A 191 4.80 2.33 5.29
CA VAL A 191 5.22 1.17 4.50
C VAL A 191 5.74 0.09 5.44
N LEU A 192 5.02 -1.02 5.52
CA LEU A 192 5.39 -2.17 6.35
C LEU A 192 6.40 -3.07 5.63
N SER A 193 6.11 -3.40 4.38
CA SER A 193 6.96 -4.27 3.57
C SER A 193 6.72 -4.07 2.08
N ILE A 194 7.77 -4.30 1.30
CA ILE A 194 7.74 -4.32 -0.16
C ILE A 194 7.86 -5.79 -0.58
N ASN A 195 6.93 -6.26 -1.39
CA ASN A 195 6.95 -7.64 -1.85
C ASN A 195 8.19 -7.88 -2.74
N PRO A 196 8.97 -8.94 -2.50
CA PRO A 196 10.12 -9.26 -3.35
C PRO A 196 9.72 -9.74 -4.75
N SER A 197 8.45 -10.12 -4.95
CA SER A 197 7.93 -10.62 -6.22
C SER A 197 7.02 -9.59 -6.87
N ALA A 198 7.24 -9.36 -8.17
CA ALA A 198 6.39 -8.51 -8.99
C ALA A 198 5.17 -9.30 -9.49
N VAL A 199 4.07 -8.59 -9.70
CA VAL A 199 2.85 -9.10 -10.34
C VAL A 199 2.64 -8.40 -11.69
N GLN A 200 2.12 -9.13 -12.66
CA GLN A 200 1.75 -8.56 -13.94
C GLN A 200 0.25 -8.23 -13.93
N SER A 201 -0.07 -7.02 -14.34
CA SER A 201 -1.45 -6.55 -14.49
C SER A 201 -1.68 -6.06 -15.91
N LEU A 202 -2.82 -6.39 -16.48
CA LEU A 202 -3.21 -5.88 -17.79
C LEU A 202 -4.05 -4.61 -17.59
N GLN A 203 -3.50 -3.45 -17.92
CA GLN A 203 -4.21 -2.18 -17.87
C GLN A 203 -4.21 -1.53 -19.26
N ASN A 204 -5.39 -1.16 -19.72
CA ASN A 204 -5.57 -0.51 -21.03
C ASN A 204 -4.92 -1.27 -22.21
N GLY A 205 -4.89 -2.61 -22.15
CA GLY A 205 -4.28 -3.44 -23.19
C GLY A 205 -2.74 -3.55 -23.14
N ALA A 206 -2.10 -2.92 -22.17
CA ALA A 206 -0.66 -3.02 -21.91
C ALA A 206 -0.38 -3.81 -20.64
N VAL A 207 0.63 -4.69 -20.69
CA VAL A 207 1.11 -5.39 -19.49
C VAL A 207 1.97 -4.44 -18.68
N GLN A 208 1.56 -4.21 -17.44
CA GLN A 208 2.33 -3.45 -16.46
C GLN A 208 2.89 -4.39 -15.39
N VAL A 209 4.15 -4.16 -15.04
CA VAL A 209 4.81 -4.86 -13.93
C VAL A 209 4.66 -4.00 -12.68
N LEU A 210 3.96 -4.54 -11.71
CA LEU A 210 3.64 -3.86 -10.46
C LEU A 210 4.23 -4.62 -9.28
N ILE A 211 4.65 -3.90 -8.26
CA ILE A 211 5.19 -4.48 -7.03
C ILE A 211 4.20 -4.20 -5.92
N PRO A 212 3.64 -5.24 -5.28
CA PRO A 212 2.77 -5.07 -4.14
C PRO A 212 3.55 -4.54 -2.94
N VAL A 213 3.00 -3.52 -2.30
CA VAL A 213 3.56 -2.90 -1.09
C VAL A 213 2.49 -2.90 -0.01
N ARG A 214 2.82 -3.47 1.13
CA ARG A 214 1.92 -3.52 2.28
C ARG A 214 2.16 -2.33 3.19
N VAL A 215 1.09 -1.63 3.53
CA VAL A 215 1.09 -0.42 4.34
C VAL A 215 0.24 -0.65 5.57
N ARG A 216 0.79 -0.39 6.76
CA ARG A 216 0.03 -0.36 8.00
C ARG A 216 -0.63 1.02 8.15
N LEU A 217 -1.90 1.05 8.49
CA LEU A 217 -2.58 2.30 8.81
C LEU A 217 -2.20 2.76 10.22
N THR A 218 -1.87 4.03 10.37
CA THR A 218 -1.44 4.63 11.65
C THR A 218 -2.48 5.58 12.24
N SER A 219 -3.42 6.02 11.42
CA SER A 219 -4.54 6.85 11.86
C SER A 219 -5.84 6.07 11.87
N ASP A 220 -6.83 6.60 12.60
CA ASP A 220 -8.17 6.00 12.70
C ASP A 220 -8.83 5.94 11.30
N SER A 221 -9.18 4.75 10.88
CA SER A 221 -9.80 4.45 9.59
C SER A 221 -11.33 4.36 9.67
N LYS A 222 -11.98 5.21 10.48
CA LYS A 222 -13.44 5.19 10.68
C LYS A 222 -14.21 5.15 9.37
N GLY A 223 -15.01 4.11 9.23
CA GLY A 223 -15.85 3.88 8.04
C GLY A 223 -15.14 3.16 6.88
N ALA A 224 -13.83 2.97 6.94
CA ALA A 224 -13.11 2.17 5.96
C ALA A 224 -13.41 0.67 6.14
N ARG A 225 -13.46 -0.05 5.03
CA ARG A 225 -13.72 -1.49 5.02
C ARG A 225 -12.73 -2.20 4.08
N PRO A 226 -12.41 -3.48 4.36
CA PRO A 226 -11.70 -4.30 3.38
C PRO A 226 -12.40 -4.27 2.03
N GLY A 227 -11.60 -4.24 0.95
CA GLY A 227 -12.08 -4.15 -0.42
C GLY A 227 -12.28 -2.73 -0.95
N TYR A 228 -12.17 -1.67 -0.13
CA TYR A 228 -12.21 -0.30 -0.63
C TYR A 228 -10.96 0.01 -1.45
N ILE A 229 -11.18 0.63 -2.61
CA ILE A 229 -10.09 1.09 -3.48
C ILE A 229 -9.57 2.43 -2.93
N VAL A 230 -8.25 2.54 -2.85
CA VAL A 230 -7.56 3.72 -2.35
C VAL A 230 -6.51 4.20 -3.35
N THR A 231 -6.32 5.50 -3.40
CA THR A 231 -5.13 6.13 -3.97
C THR A 231 -4.20 6.53 -2.84
N ALA A 232 -2.92 6.34 -3.04
CA ALA A 232 -1.92 6.60 -2.03
C ALA A 232 -0.79 7.46 -2.58
N LYS A 233 -0.26 8.31 -1.72
CA LYS A 233 0.94 9.09 -1.94
C LYS A 233 1.98 8.65 -0.91
N ILE A 234 3.02 7.96 -1.36
CA ILE A 234 4.13 7.54 -0.52
C ILE A 234 5.16 8.66 -0.51
N LEU A 235 5.50 9.15 0.66
CA LEU A 235 6.49 10.19 0.87
C LEU A 235 7.83 9.52 1.09
N SER A 236 8.66 9.49 0.06
CA SER A 236 9.98 8.87 0.12
C SER A 236 10.90 9.67 1.03
N ARG A 237 11.62 8.96 1.89
CA ARG A 237 12.73 9.51 2.69
C ARG A 237 14.04 9.55 1.90
N ALA A 238 14.06 9.10 0.66
CA ALA A 238 15.20 9.28 -0.23
C ALA A 238 15.39 10.78 -0.43
N SER A 239 15.91 11.39 0.60
CA SER A 239 16.42 12.73 0.61
C SER A 239 17.61 12.74 -0.35
N THR A 240 17.39 13.09 -1.55
CA THR A 240 18.43 13.84 -2.23
C THR A 240 18.57 15.09 -1.38
N ASN A 241 19.63 15.18 -0.58
CA ASN A 241 20.06 16.44 0.02
C ASN A 241 20.36 17.40 -1.14
N GLY A 242 19.32 17.85 -1.82
CA GLY A 242 19.38 18.80 -2.89
C GLY A 242 19.33 20.19 -2.27
N LEU A 243 20.14 21.09 -2.79
CA LEU A 243 19.95 22.50 -2.55
C LEU A 243 18.77 22.95 -3.38
N PHE A 244 17.80 23.59 -2.75
CA PHE A 244 16.63 24.15 -3.43
C PHE A 244 16.70 25.67 -3.39
N ILE A 245 16.42 26.30 -4.52
CA ILE A 245 16.32 27.75 -4.66
C ILE A 245 15.00 28.11 -5.37
N PRO A 246 14.44 29.29 -5.12
CA PRO A 246 13.29 29.77 -5.88
C PRO A 246 13.61 29.85 -7.38
N TYR A 247 12.68 29.46 -8.23
CA TYR A 247 12.88 29.54 -9.68
C TYR A 247 13.23 30.95 -10.17
N GLN A 248 12.81 31.99 -9.43
CA GLN A 248 13.09 33.40 -9.72
C GLN A 248 14.57 33.77 -9.55
N ALA A 249 15.37 32.95 -8.85
CA ALA A 249 16.78 33.13 -8.69
C ALA A 249 17.59 32.58 -9.89
N ILE A 250 16.95 31.81 -10.77
CA ILE A 250 17.57 31.15 -11.91
C ILE A 250 17.50 32.06 -13.10
N CYS A 251 18.65 32.34 -13.70
CA CYS A 251 18.78 33.09 -14.92
C CYS A 251 19.24 32.17 -16.03
N GLN A 252 18.93 32.53 -17.28
CA GLN A 252 19.44 31.85 -18.48
C GLN A 252 20.19 32.85 -19.36
N ASP A 253 21.26 32.38 -20.00
CA ASP A 253 21.98 33.17 -20.97
C ASP A 253 21.47 32.93 -22.41
N GLU A 254 22.13 33.60 -23.37
CA GLU A 254 21.81 33.49 -24.80
C GLU A 254 22.01 32.05 -25.35
N GLU A 255 22.77 31.22 -24.67
CA GLU A 255 23.07 29.82 -25.02
C GLU A 255 22.18 28.84 -24.28
N ASN A 256 21.13 29.32 -23.56
CA ASN A 256 20.26 28.54 -22.68
C ASN A 256 20.97 27.85 -21.51
N GLN A 257 22.15 28.35 -21.09
CA GLN A 257 22.79 27.84 -19.89
C GLN A 257 22.21 28.51 -18.64
N GLU A 258 21.86 27.69 -17.68
CA GLU A 258 21.30 28.17 -16.42
C GLU A 258 22.41 28.62 -15.47
N TYR A 259 22.18 29.73 -14.79
CA TYR A 259 23.08 30.27 -13.80
C TYR A 259 22.33 31.04 -12.71
N VAL A 260 23.00 31.25 -11.61
CA VAL A 260 22.56 32.13 -10.53
C VAL A 260 23.59 33.23 -10.29
N TRP A 261 23.13 34.34 -9.72
CA TRP A 261 24.03 35.34 -9.21
C TRP A 261 24.39 35.02 -7.76
N ALA A 262 25.64 34.81 -7.44
CA ALA A 262 26.14 34.59 -6.09
C ALA A 262 26.92 35.83 -5.60
N LEU A 263 26.88 36.05 -4.29
CA LEU A 263 27.64 37.10 -3.66
C LEU A 263 29.05 36.60 -3.34
N SER A 264 30.07 37.24 -3.91
CA SER A 264 31.46 36.94 -3.58
C SER A 264 31.85 37.48 -2.19
N ALA A 265 32.94 36.98 -1.62
CA ALA A 265 33.51 37.48 -0.37
C ALA A 265 33.89 38.97 -0.42
N SER A 266 34.08 39.51 -1.62
CA SER A 266 34.35 40.95 -1.84
C SER A 266 33.08 41.80 -1.99
N GLY A 267 31.88 41.24 -1.83
CA GLY A 267 30.61 41.96 -1.95
C GLY A 267 30.19 42.27 -3.38
N GLN A 268 30.67 41.52 -4.35
CA GLN A 268 30.37 41.67 -5.79
C GLN A 268 29.52 40.52 -6.29
N ALA A 269 28.69 40.79 -7.29
CA ALA A 269 27.92 39.76 -7.98
C ALA A 269 28.82 38.90 -8.89
N VAL A 270 28.73 37.59 -8.74
CA VAL A 270 29.46 36.63 -9.55
C VAL A 270 28.45 35.68 -10.20
N ARG A 271 28.62 35.44 -11.45
CA ARG A 271 27.79 34.47 -12.19
C ARG A 271 28.30 33.06 -11.89
N CYS A 272 27.44 32.22 -11.33
CA CYS A 272 27.70 30.80 -11.04
C CYS A 272 26.84 29.93 -11.95
N PRO A 273 27.42 29.22 -12.93
CA PRO A 273 26.69 28.24 -13.73
C PRO A 273 26.16 27.13 -12.82
N ILE A 274 24.92 26.73 -13.01
CA ILE A 274 24.29 25.65 -12.24
C ILE A 274 23.76 24.55 -13.17
N THR A 275 23.55 23.40 -12.59
CA THR A 275 22.77 22.34 -13.20
C THR A 275 21.54 22.11 -12.33
N THR A 276 20.37 22.26 -12.91
CA THR A 276 19.10 22.06 -12.21
C THR A 276 18.63 20.61 -12.28
N GLY A 277 17.76 20.23 -11.38
CA GLY A 277 17.13 18.91 -11.27
C GLY A 277 15.62 19.00 -11.23
N GLU A 278 15.00 18.46 -10.20
CA GLU A 278 13.54 18.46 -10.05
C GLU A 278 12.99 19.86 -9.76
N GLU A 279 11.87 20.18 -10.43
CA GLU A 279 11.14 21.42 -10.21
C GLU A 279 9.88 21.14 -9.37
N THR A 280 9.65 21.95 -8.38
CA THR A 280 8.41 22.04 -7.62
C THR A 280 7.67 23.33 -7.99
N ALA A 281 6.46 23.54 -7.44
CA ALA A 281 5.67 24.72 -7.75
C ALA A 281 6.38 26.06 -7.48
N GLU A 282 7.31 26.12 -6.53
CA GLU A 282 7.96 27.36 -6.07
C GLU A 282 9.49 27.27 -6.07
N MET A 283 10.06 26.07 -6.08
CA MET A 283 11.50 25.83 -5.89
C MET A 283 12.03 24.88 -6.96
N THR A 284 13.29 25.09 -7.35
CA THR A 284 14.02 24.20 -8.26
C THR A 284 15.23 23.62 -7.54
N GLN A 285 15.44 22.33 -7.70
CA GLN A 285 16.61 21.63 -7.18
C GLN A 285 17.85 22.03 -7.95
N VAL A 286 18.94 22.30 -7.25
CA VAL A 286 20.27 22.52 -7.85
C VAL A 286 21.14 21.31 -7.56
N LEU A 287 21.56 20.63 -8.62
CA LEU A 287 22.41 19.44 -8.54
C LEU A 287 23.88 19.78 -8.42
N SER A 288 24.31 20.90 -8.99
CA SER A 288 25.71 21.37 -8.94
C SER A 288 25.82 22.86 -9.24
N GLY A 289 26.92 23.46 -8.81
CA GLY A 289 27.27 24.86 -9.11
C GLY A 289 27.23 25.80 -7.90
N ILE A 290 26.50 25.45 -6.84
CA ILE A 290 26.42 26.24 -5.58
C ILE A 290 26.54 25.33 -4.36
N SER A 291 26.85 25.94 -3.22
CA SER A 291 26.88 25.30 -1.92
C SER A 291 25.78 25.88 -0.98
N SER A 292 25.51 25.20 0.14
CA SER A 292 24.53 25.66 1.13
C SER A 292 24.92 26.96 1.85
N GLU A 293 26.18 27.36 1.74
CA GLU A 293 26.71 28.59 2.37
C GLU A 293 26.68 29.77 1.40
N ASP A 294 26.42 29.55 0.11
CA ASP A 294 26.43 30.60 -0.89
C ASP A 294 25.19 31.50 -0.74
N ILE A 295 25.45 32.82 -0.78
CA ILE A 295 24.39 33.81 -0.82
C ILE A 295 24.03 34.08 -2.26
N ILE A 296 22.79 33.72 -2.63
CA ILE A 296 22.26 33.87 -3.96
C ILE A 296 21.49 35.18 -4.03
N LEU A 297 21.73 35.94 -5.09
CA LEU A 297 21.19 37.27 -5.29
C LEU A 297 19.99 37.18 -6.29
N ILE A 298 18.93 37.88 -5.93
CA ILE A 298 17.75 38.07 -6.79
C ILE A 298 17.60 39.56 -7.04
N GLY A 299 17.84 40.01 -8.25
CA GLY A 299 17.76 41.44 -8.60
C GLY A 299 17.85 41.67 -10.09
N GLU A 300 17.34 42.83 -10.51
CA GLU A 300 17.45 43.31 -11.88
C GLU A 300 18.79 44.06 -12.04
N ASP A 301 19.33 44.10 -13.27
CA ASP A 301 20.55 44.83 -13.62
C ASP A 301 21.86 44.36 -12.96
N LEU A 302 21.92 43.12 -12.44
CA LEU A 302 23.15 42.53 -11.93
C LEU A 302 24.13 42.25 -13.09
N ARG A 303 25.43 42.61 -12.87
CA ARG A 303 26.49 42.37 -13.85
C ARG A 303 27.69 41.72 -13.17
N PRO A 304 28.48 40.92 -13.86
CA PRO A 304 29.66 40.31 -13.25
C PRO A 304 30.61 41.37 -12.68
N GLY A 305 31.00 41.20 -11.39
CA GLY A 305 31.93 42.09 -10.71
C GLY A 305 31.32 43.40 -10.20
N CYS A 306 30.02 43.64 -10.38
CA CYS A 306 29.40 44.84 -9.81
C CYS A 306 29.24 44.70 -8.27
N PRO A 307 29.51 45.75 -7.49
CA PRO A 307 29.13 45.76 -6.07
C PRO A 307 27.62 45.71 -5.94
N VAL A 308 27.12 45.01 -4.91
CA VAL A 308 25.67 44.84 -4.69
C VAL A 308 25.29 45.36 -3.31
N ARG A 309 24.16 46.06 -3.26
CA ARG A 309 23.51 46.43 -2.02
C ARG A 309 22.43 45.43 -1.66
N LEU A 310 22.55 44.78 -0.52
CA LEU A 310 21.52 43.84 -0.04
C LEU A 310 20.35 44.61 0.58
N GLU A 311 19.11 44.34 0.11
CA GLU A 311 17.90 45.02 0.58
C GLU A 311 17.04 44.16 1.52
N GLY A 312 17.39 42.92 1.75
CA GLY A 312 16.69 42.00 2.65
C GLY A 312 16.68 40.57 2.14
N CYS A 313 16.29 39.67 3.02
CA CYS A 313 16.09 38.28 2.66
C CYS A 313 14.83 38.17 1.77
N TYR A 314 14.88 37.35 0.74
CA TYR A 314 13.73 37.01 -0.06
C TYR A 314 12.83 36.05 0.76
N GLU A 315 11.63 36.49 1.08
CA GLU A 315 10.57 35.65 1.67
C GLU A 315 9.67 35.25 0.51
N GLY A 316 9.77 33.96 0.09
CA GLY A 316 8.97 33.36 -1.00
C GLY A 316 7.58 32.98 -0.55
#